data_3934c25dbdf4cbf1d32c6579dd7bf455
#
_entry.id   3934c25dbdf4cbf1d32c6579dd7bf455
#
_cell.length_a   1.000
_cell.length_b   1.000
_cell.length_c   1.000
_cell.angle_alpha   90.00
_cell.angle_beta   90.00
_cell.angle_gamma   90.00
#
_symmetry.space_group_name_H-M   'P 1'
#
loop_
_entity.id
_entity.type
_entity.pdbx_description
1 polymer ?
#
loop_
_entity_poly.entity_id
_entity_poly.type
_entity_poly.pdbx_seq_one_letter_code
_entity_poly.pdbx_strand_id
1 'polypeptide(L)'
;KLAGEQKDQLLLFSAHLNQTGFIDEIKSMLSEFYQYGITPEALKEQMEKGDMGQVLQGKLTDMNVIYRAFQAFMRERYITAEELLDVLCRVAERSRLLRDSVLVLDGYTGFTPVQYRLLGQLLKLCREMYVTVTATGDTDLYGPGDEADLFDMSRKMAGKLKRLAEENGVAVRQDIRLADRPLKRFSLRPELDHLERTMFRYPYRPWGGPAE
;
A
#
# COMPACT_ATOMS: atom_id res chain seq x y z
N LYS A 1 10.39 0.03 -27.05
CA LYS A 1 11.04 1.12 -27.81
C LYS A 1 12.10 1.81 -26.96
N LEU A 2 11.74 2.52 -25.87
CA LEU A 2 12.70 3.25 -25.01
C LEU A 2 13.88 2.37 -24.50
N ALA A 3 13.58 1.18 -23.98
CA ALA A 3 14.63 0.25 -23.54
C ALA A 3 15.55 -0.17 -24.69
N GLY A 4 15.01 -0.31 -25.92
CA GLY A 4 15.78 -0.59 -27.12
C GLY A 4 16.70 0.57 -27.53
N GLU A 5 16.26 1.81 -27.35
CA GLU A 5 17.06 3.01 -27.62
C GLU A 5 18.24 3.15 -26.62
N GLN A 6 18.14 2.55 -25.44
CA GLN A 6 19.21 2.53 -24.44
C GLN A 6 20.09 1.27 -24.49
N LYS A 7 19.92 0.40 -25.48
CA LYS A 7 20.56 -0.92 -25.56
C LYS A 7 22.07 -0.89 -25.31
N ASP A 8 22.75 0.10 -25.85
CA ASP A 8 24.23 0.23 -25.77
C ASP A 8 24.71 0.65 -24.36
N GLN A 9 23.79 1.13 -23.50
CA GLN A 9 24.09 1.51 -22.12
C GLN A 9 23.72 0.41 -21.11
N LEU A 10 23.10 -0.69 -21.57
CA LEU A 10 22.66 -1.78 -20.72
C LEU A 10 23.73 -2.86 -20.63
N LEU A 11 24.04 -3.28 -19.40
CA LEU A 11 25.06 -4.28 -19.09
C LEU A 11 24.53 -5.71 -19.27
N LEU A 12 23.37 -5.99 -18.67
CA LEU A 12 22.78 -7.34 -18.61
C LEU A 12 21.49 -7.45 -19.42
N PHE A 13 20.67 -6.40 -19.44
CA PHE A 13 19.34 -6.44 -20.06
C PHE A 13 19.37 -6.33 -21.59
N SER A 14 20.48 -5.90 -22.18
CA SER A 14 20.62 -5.76 -23.63
C SER A 14 20.28 -7.05 -24.40
N ALA A 15 20.61 -8.22 -23.85
CA ALA A 15 20.33 -9.52 -24.45
C ALA A 15 18.88 -9.98 -24.28
N HIS A 16 18.13 -9.40 -23.36
CA HIS A 16 16.78 -9.84 -22.96
C HIS A 16 15.65 -8.97 -23.51
N LEU A 17 15.96 -7.85 -24.15
CA LEU A 17 14.97 -6.86 -24.60
C LEU A 17 13.88 -7.43 -25.54
N ASN A 18 14.18 -8.50 -26.26
CA ASN A 18 13.26 -9.16 -27.19
C ASN A 18 12.56 -10.40 -26.58
N GLN A 19 12.82 -10.72 -25.32
CA GLN A 19 12.18 -11.87 -24.68
C GLN A 19 10.74 -11.53 -24.29
N THR A 20 9.85 -12.50 -24.53
CA THR A 20 8.44 -12.40 -24.13
C THR A 20 8.35 -12.23 -22.61
N GLY A 21 7.56 -11.27 -22.16
CA GLY A 21 7.36 -10.97 -20.75
C GLY A 21 8.40 -10.03 -20.13
N PHE A 22 9.62 -9.90 -20.69
CA PHE A 22 10.65 -9.03 -20.13
C PHE A 22 10.19 -7.56 -20.03
N ILE A 23 9.51 -7.06 -21.05
CA ILE A 23 9.00 -5.68 -21.07
C ILE A 23 7.90 -5.50 -20.01
N ASP A 24 7.09 -6.51 -19.75
CA ASP A 24 6.03 -6.44 -18.75
C ASP A 24 6.63 -6.47 -17.34
N GLU A 25 7.70 -7.23 -17.10
CA GLU A 25 8.47 -7.19 -15.85
C GLU A 25 9.06 -5.78 -15.60
N ILE A 26 9.67 -5.18 -16.63
CA ILE A 26 10.20 -3.81 -16.53
C ILE A 26 9.07 -2.81 -16.20
N LYS A 27 7.90 -2.93 -16.84
CA LYS A 27 6.75 -2.05 -16.53
C LYS A 27 6.28 -2.23 -15.09
N SER A 28 6.14 -3.48 -14.63
CA SER A 28 5.73 -3.78 -13.24
C SER A 28 6.70 -3.17 -12.25
N MET A 29 8.00 -3.34 -12.47
CA MET A 29 9.04 -2.79 -11.61
C MET A 29 9.03 -1.25 -11.60
N LEU A 30 8.84 -0.61 -12.76
CA LEU A 30 8.70 0.85 -12.83
C LEU A 30 7.45 1.33 -12.07
N SER A 31 6.32 0.63 -12.21
CA SER A 31 5.10 0.93 -11.46
C SER A 31 5.32 0.82 -9.95
N GLU A 32 6.01 -0.22 -9.49
CA GLU A 32 6.39 -0.37 -8.08
C GLU A 32 7.26 0.79 -7.61
N PHE A 33 8.28 1.19 -8.38
CA PHE A 33 9.13 2.33 -8.03
C PHE A 33 8.30 3.60 -7.82
N TYR A 34 7.34 3.87 -8.70
CA TYR A 34 6.42 5.01 -8.51
C TYR A 34 5.54 4.86 -7.27
N GLN A 35 4.92 3.70 -7.06
CA GLN A 35 4.05 3.44 -5.91
C GLN A 35 4.78 3.59 -4.57
N TYR A 36 6.05 3.16 -4.53
CA TYR A 36 6.88 3.27 -3.32
C TYR A 36 7.66 4.58 -3.24
N GLY A 37 7.56 5.45 -4.23
CA GLY A 37 8.25 6.73 -4.26
C GLY A 37 9.77 6.59 -4.40
N ILE A 38 10.24 5.49 -4.98
CA ILE A 38 11.66 5.26 -5.25
C ILE A 38 12.04 6.09 -6.47
N THR A 39 13.00 7.00 -6.32
CA THR A 39 13.52 7.81 -7.43
C THR A 39 14.77 7.17 -8.04
N PRO A 40 15.17 7.51 -9.27
CA PRO A 40 16.44 7.07 -9.84
C PRO A 40 17.66 7.44 -8.98
N GLU A 41 17.58 8.59 -8.29
CA GLU A 41 18.62 9.07 -7.38
C GLU A 41 18.70 8.19 -6.12
N ALA A 42 17.54 7.89 -5.50
CA ALA A 42 17.46 6.99 -4.35
C ALA A 42 17.95 5.58 -4.69
N LEU A 43 17.60 5.08 -5.89
CA LEU A 43 18.07 3.78 -6.36
C LEU A 43 19.61 3.77 -6.51
N LYS A 44 20.18 4.83 -7.08
CA LYS A 44 21.62 5.00 -7.23
C LYS A 44 22.33 5.06 -5.86
N GLU A 45 21.78 5.83 -4.92
CA GLU A 45 22.33 5.94 -3.57
C GLU A 45 22.35 4.58 -2.83
N GLN A 46 21.32 3.76 -3.00
CA GLN A 46 21.30 2.40 -2.44
C GLN A 46 22.35 1.49 -3.07
N MET A 47 22.58 1.60 -4.38
CA MET A 47 23.63 0.84 -5.06
C MET A 47 25.04 1.22 -4.56
N GLU A 48 25.26 2.49 -4.22
CA GLU A 48 26.55 2.98 -3.72
C GLU A 48 26.81 2.58 -2.26
N LYS A 49 25.75 2.40 -1.45
CA LYS A 49 25.85 2.06 -0.02
C LYS A 49 25.82 0.56 0.26
N GLY A 50 25.27 -0.23 -0.65
CA GLY A 50 25.02 -1.65 -0.42
C GLY A 50 26.19 -2.54 -0.84
N ASP A 51 26.56 -3.50 0.01
CA ASP A 51 27.41 -4.63 -0.39
C ASP A 51 26.55 -5.63 -1.19
N MET A 52 26.38 -5.35 -2.47
CA MET A 52 25.53 -6.13 -3.36
C MET A 52 26.40 -7.00 -4.28
N GLY A 53 25.95 -8.24 -4.53
CA GLY A 53 26.60 -9.09 -5.53
C GLY A 53 26.59 -8.43 -6.92
N GLN A 54 27.63 -8.63 -7.71
CA GLN A 54 27.84 -8.00 -9.03
C GLN A 54 26.63 -8.12 -9.97
N VAL A 55 25.94 -9.25 -9.97
CA VAL A 55 24.75 -9.48 -10.82
C VAL A 55 23.58 -8.56 -10.42
N LEU A 56 23.34 -8.41 -9.13
CA LEU A 56 22.27 -7.53 -8.64
C LEU A 56 22.62 -6.06 -8.94
N GLN A 57 23.85 -5.67 -8.71
CA GLN A 57 24.34 -4.33 -9.04
C GLN A 57 24.19 -4.02 -10.53
N GLY A 58 24.55 -4.96 -11.42
CA GLY A 58 24.35 -4.81 -12.86
C GLY A 58 22.86 -4.65 -13.24
N LYS A 59 21.97 -5.46 -12.66
CA LYS A 59 20.52 -5.34 -12.90
C LYS A 59 19.96 -3.99 -12.45
N LEU A 60 20.36 -3.51 -11.27
CA LEU A 60 19.89 -2.23 -10.76
C LEU A 60 20.46 -1.05 -11.57
N THR A 61 21.70 -1.18 -12.07
CA THR A 61 22.28 -0.19 -13.01
C THR A 61 21.45 -0.08 -14.27
N ASP A 62 21.14 -1.20 -14.89
CA ASP A 62 20.31 -1.23 -16.11
C ASP A 62 18.89 -0.68 -15.85
N MET A 63 18.30 -1.06 -14.72
CA MET A 63 17.01 -0.50 -14.31
C MET A 63 17.06 1.01 -14.13
N ASN A 64 18.13 1.54 -13.53
CA ASN A 64 18.29 2.99 -13.36
C ASN A 64 18.37 3.71 -14.70
N VAL A 65 19.10 3.15 -15.68
CA VAL A 65 19.17 3.69 -17.05
C VAL A 65 17.78 3.74 -17.69
N ILE A 66 17.05 2.62 -17.64
CA ILE A 66 15.70 2.53 -18.22
C ILE A 66 14.74 3.48 -17.49
N TYR A 67 14.82 3.57 -16.17
CA TYR A 67 13.95 4.42 -15.37
C TYR A 67 14.16 5.91 -15.68
N ARG A 68 15.41 6.36 -15.80
CA ARG A 68 15.72 7.74 -16.21
C ARG A 68 15.21 8.06 -17.60
N ALA A 69 15.41 7.15 -18.56
CA ALA A 69 14.92 7.31 -19.92
C ALA A 69 13.38 7.36 -19.95
N PHE A 70 12.72 6.53 -19.15
CA PHE A 70 11.28 6.52 -19.02
C PHE A 70 10.75 7.83 -18.40
N GLN A 71 11.34 8.30 -17.31
CA GLN A 71 10.98 9.58 -16.71
C GLN A 71 11.16 10.76 -17.67
N ALA A 72 12.28 10.81 -18.39
CA ALA A 72 12.53 11.85 -19.38
C ALA A 72 11.47 11.84 -20.50
N PHE A 73 11.08 10.65 -20.96
CA PHE A 73 10.03 10.52 -21.98
C PHE A 73 8.65 10.96 -21.47
N MET A 74 8.31 10.63 -20.20
CA MET A 74 7.02 10.95 -19.62
C MET A 74 6.87 12.42 -19.26
N ARG A 75 7.94 13.07 -18.80
CA ARG A 75 7.95 14.40 -18.15
C ARG A 75 7.21 15.50 -18.92
N GLU A 76 7.22 15.44 -20.24
CA GLU A 76 6.63 16.49 -21.09
C GLU A 76 5.34 16.04 -21.80
N ARG A 77 4.96 14.79 -21.70
CA ARG A 77 3.93 14.19 -22.56
C ARG A 77 2.78 13.52 -21.83
N TYR A 78 3.05 12.96 -20.67
CA TYR A 78 2.08 12.10 -19.98
C TYR A 78 2.21 12.22 -18.48
N ILE A 79 1.12 11.95 -17.78
CA ILE A 79 1.07 11.72 -16.34
C ILE A 79 0.68 10.25 -16.16
N THR A 80 1.46 9.47 -15.42
CA THR A 80 1.09 8.10 -15.09
C THR A 80 -0.02 8.08 -14.03
N ALA A 81 -0.72 6.95 -13.90
CA ALA A 81 -1.72 6.80 -12.86
C ALA A 81 -1.11 6.95 -11.45
N GLU A 82 0.13 6.52 -11.29
CA GLU A 82 0.90 6.65 -10.05
C GLU A 82 1.29 8.12 -9.76
N GLU A 83 1.71 8.86 -10.77
CA GLU A 83 2.03 10.29 -10.64
C GLU A 83 0.80 11.14 -10.35
N LEU A 84 -0.41 10.66 -10.70
CA LEU A 84 -1.65 11.34 -10.39
C LEU A 84 -1.81 11.62 -8.90
N LEU A 85 -1.39 10.70 -8.02
CA LEU A 85 -1.43 10.90 -6.58
C LEU A 85 -0.49 12.01 -6.11
N ASP A 86 0.69 12.13 -6.72
CA ASP A 86 1.63 13.23 -6.43
C ASP A 86 1.10 14.59 -6.92
N VAL A 87 0.47 14.60 -8.09
CA VAL A 87 -0.23 15.80 -8.58
C VAL A 87 -1.37 16.17 -7.62
N LEU A 88 -2.17 15.18 -7.21
CA LEU A 88 -3.26 15.39 -6.25
C LEU A 88 -2.75 15.95 -4.93
N CYS A 89 -1.65 15.43 -4.37
CA CYS A 89 -1.01 15.98 -3.17
C CYS A 89 -0.71 17.48 -3.31
N ARG A 90 -0.20 17.91 -4.48
CA ARG A 90 0.17 19.33 -4.73
C ARG A 90 -1.02 20.25 -4.88
N VAL A 91 -2.15 19.75 -5.39
CA VAL A 91 -3.33 20.59 -5.68
C VAL A 91 -4.44 20.44 -4.64
N ALA A 92 -4.39 19.43 -3.78
CA ALA A 92 -5.45 19.12 -2.82
C ALA A 92 -5.81 20.32 -1.93
N GLU A 93 -4.84 21.10 -1.49
CA GLU A 93 -5.05 22.29 -0.67
C GLU A 93 -5.91 23.37 -1.35
N ARG A 94 -5.95 23.39 -2.69
CA ARG A 94 -6.75 24.32 -3.48
C ARG A 94 -8.19 23.83 -3.69
N SER A 95 -8.47 22.58 -3.33
CA SER A 95 -9.78 21.98 -3.54
C SER A 95 -10.79 22.46 -2.51
N ARG A 96 -11.83 23.17 -2.97
CA ARG A 96 -12.97 23.53 -2.12
C ARG A 96 -13.82 22.31 -1.74
N LEU A 97 -13.82 21.26 -2.57
CA LEU A 97 -14.57 20.03 -2.32
C LEU A 97 -13.99 19.25 -1.13
N LEU A 98 -12.67 19.19 -1.03
CA LEU A 98 -12.00 18.45 0.06
C LEU A 98 -12.07 19.21 1.39
N ARG A 99 -12.09 20.52 1.31
CA ARG A 99 -12.17 21.37 2.50
C ARG A 99 -13.51 21.15 3.21
N ASP A 100 -13.47 20.87 4.50
CA ASP A 100 -14.64 20.58 5.33
C ASP A 100 -15.43 19.31 4.95
N SER A 101 -14.91 18.49 4.05
CA SER A 101 -15.52 17.19 3.71
C SER A 101 -15.36 16.16 4.84
N VAL A 102 -16.21 15.15 4.82
CA VAL A 102 -16.02 13.90 5.59
C VAL A 102 -15.49 12.84 4.64
N LEU A 103 -14.33 12.29 4.95
CA LEU A 103 -13.70 11.24 4.17
C LEU A 103 -13.90 9.89 4.85
N VAL A 104 -14.32 8.88 4.09
CA VAL A 104 -14.48 7.51 4.59
C VAL A 104 -13.59 6.59 3.78
N LEU A 105 -12.72 5.86 4.45
CA LEU A 105 -11.85 4.82 3.87
C LEU A 105 -12.37 3.46 4.35
N ASP A 106 -12.87 2.66 3.43
CA ASP A 106 -13.50 1.38 3.75
C ASP A 106 -12.79 0.21 3.06
N GLY A 107 -12.52 -0.87 3.81
CA GLY A 107 -12.01 -2.12 3.28
C GLY A 107 -10.51 -2.14 2.95
N TYR A 108 -9.73 -1.18 3.40
CA TYR A 108 -8.28 -1.17 3.17
C TYR A 108 -7.54 -2.00 4.24
N THR A 109 -6.50 -2.70 3.82
CA THR A 109 -5.57 -3.42 4.70
C THR A 109 -4.18 -2.76 4.76
N GLY A 110 -3.93 -1.79 3.89
CA GLY A 110 -2.66 -1.06 3.81
C GLY A 110 -2.69 0.02 2.74
N PHE A 111 -1.68 0.87 2.76
CA PHE A 111 -1.47 1.93 1.78
C PHE A 111 -0.01 1.97 1.35
N THR A 112 0.23 2.37 0.11
CA THR A 112 1.58 2.64 -0.37
C THR A 112 2.14 3.93 0.23
N PRO A 113 3.45 4.16 0.22
CA PRO A 113 4.05 5.40 0.73
C PRO A 113 3.47 6.67 0.07
N VAL A 114 3.18 6.61 -1.23
CA VAL A 114 2.56 7.75 -1.96
C VAL A 114 1.14 8.01 -1.46
N GLN A 115 0.36 6.94 -1.22
CA GLN A 115 -0.98 7.06 -0.64
C GLN A 115 -0.93 7.63 0.78
N TYR A 116 0.02 7.20 1.62
CA TYR A 116 0.20 7.80 2.96
C TYR A 116 0.52 9.30 2.90
N ARG A 117 1.35 9.75 1.94
CA ARG A 117 1.61 11.18 1.73
C ARG A 117 0.32 11.94 1.41
N LEU A 118 -0.51 11.40 0.50
CA LEU A 118 -1.80 11.99 0.18
C LEU A 118 -2.73 12.03 1.41
N LEU A 119 -2.82 10.93 2.15
CA LEU A 119 -3.63 10.86 3.37
C LEU A 119 -3.19 11.89 4.41
N GLY A 120 -1.89 12.15 4.56
CA GLY A 120 -1.36 13.21 5.42
C GLY A 120 -1.84 14.60 5.02
N GLN A 121 -1.97 14.89 3.71
CA GLN A 121 -2.57 16.14 3.25
C GLN A 121 -4.09 16.18 3.49
N LEU A 122 -4.78 15.09 3.20
CA LEU A 122 -6.22 14.99 3.39
C LEU A 122 -6.64 15.13 4.86
N LEU A 123 -5.87 14.58 5.79
CA LEU A 123 -6.09 14.73 7.24
C LEU A 123 -6.14 16.20 7.68
N LYS A 124 -5.32 17.07 7.06
CA LYS A 124 -5.31 18.52 7.37
C LYS A 124 -6.46 19.29 6.74
N LEU A 125 -7.01 18.78 5.64
CA LEU A 125 -8.01 19.48 4.84
C LEU A 125 -9.44 19.09 5.18
N CYS A 126 -9.66 17.80 5.43
CA CYS A 126 -10.99 17.27 5.71
C CYS A 126 -11.42 17.61 7.13
N ARG A 127 -12.73 17.80 7.33
CA ARG A 127 -13.30 18.01 8.65
C ARG A 127 -13.17 16.76 9.54
N GLU A 128 -13.41 15.60 8.96
CA GLU A 128 -13.33 14.30 9.65
C GLU A 128 -12.89 13.22 8.66
N MET A 129 -12.15 12.22 9.18
CA MET A 129 -11.79 11.02 8.44
C MET A 129 -12.19 9.78 9.25
N TYR A 130 -12.94 8.89 8.63
CA TYR A 130 -13.33 7.60 9.20
C TYR A 130 -12.61 6.50 8.42
N VAL A 131 -12.04 5.54 9.15
CA VAL A 131 -11.35 4.40 8.55
C VAL A 131 -11.92 3.13 9.16
N THR A 132 -12.48 2.25 8.34
CA THR A 132 -12.88 0.92 8.81
C THR A 132 -11.68 0.00 8.80
N VAL A 133 -11.53 -0.77 9.87
CA VAL A 133 -10.44 -1.73 10.04
C VAL A 133 -11.03 -3.08 10.41
N THR A 134 -10.74 -4.09 9.59
CA THR A 134 -11.11 -5.47 9.91
C THR A 134 -10.09 -6.06 10.85
N ALA A 135 -10.54 -6.47 12.04
CA ALA A 135 -9.74 -7.11 13.07
C ALA A 135 -10.61 -8.03 13.93
N THR A 136 -10.01 -8.86 14.79
CA THR A 136 -10.78 -9.57 15.82
C THR A 136 -11.21 -8.61 16.93
N GLY A 137 -12.37 -8.88 17.56
CA GLY A 137 -12.93 -8.00 18.60
C GLY A 137 -12.01 -7.75 19.80
N ASP A 138 -11.12 -8.69 20.08
CA ASP A 138 -10.18 -8.67 21.22
C ASP A 138 -8.80 -8.07 20.84
N THR A 139 -8.59 -7.71 19.58
CA THR A 139 -7.29 -7.23 19.09
C THR A 139 -6.99 -5.84 19.63
N ASP A 140 -5.82 -5.67 20.24
CA ASP A 140 -5.23 -4.35 20.43
C ASP A 140 -4.68 -3.86 19.07
N LEU A 141 -5.39 -2.92 18.45
CA LEU A 141 -5.04 -2.38 17.13
C LEU A 141 -3.69 -1.67 17.10
N TYR A 142 -3.18 -1.24 18.24
CA TYR A 142 -1.97 -0.41 18.34
C TYR A 142 -0.84 -1.08 19.11
N GLY A 143 -1.12 -2.25 19.67
CA GLY A 143 -0.12 -3.05 20.40
C GLY A 143 0.88 -3.77 19.50
N PRO A 144 1.82 -4.48 20.13
CA PRO A 144 2.79 -5.30 19.39
C PRO A 144 2.06 -6.36 18.56
N GLY A 145 2.50 -6.51 17.31
CA GLY A 145 1.92 -7.43 16.34
C GLY A 145 2.61 -8.79 16.35
N ASP A 146 1.88 -9.80 15.90
CA ASP A 146 2.42 -11.08 15.48
C ASP A 146 2.20 -11.19 13.96
N GLU A 147 3.25 -11.42 13.20
CA GLU A 147 3.17 -11.57 11.73
C GLU A 147 2.34 -12.79 11.31
N ALA A 148 2.15 -13.75 12.21
CA ALA A 148 1.27 -14.89 12.02
C ALA A 148 -0.24 -14.53 12.24
N ASP A 149 -0.55 -13.33 12.75
CA ASP A 149 -1.94 -12.88 12.92
C ASP A 149 -2.57 -12.56 11.56
N LEU A 150 -3.75 -13.14 11.32
CA LEU A 150 -4.54 -12.91 10.10
C LEU A 150 -4.76 -11.40 9.79
N PHE A 151 -4.85 -10.58 10.82
CA PHE A 151 -5.13 -9.14 10.73
C PHE A 151 -3.90 -8.26 10.98
N ASP A 152 -2.70 -8.82 10.94
CA ASP A 152 -1.46 -8.06 11.16
C ASP A 152 -1.31 -6.87 10.21
N MET A 153 -1.61 -7.06 8.93
CA MET A 153 -1.59 -5.96 7.94
C MET A 153 -2.54 -4.82 8.31
N SER A 154 -3.78 -5.15 8.70
CA SER A 154 -4.79 -4.17 9.12
C SER A 154 -4.33 -3.41 10.37
N ARG A 155 -3.71 -4.09 11.33
CA ARG A 155 -3.12 -3.47 12.52
C ARG A 155 -1.97 -2.54 12.19
N LYS A 156 -1.01 -3.00 11.38
CA LYS A 156 0.11 -2.19 10.91
C LYS A 156 -0.39 -0.92 10.20
N MET A 157 -1.44 -1.06 9.38
CA MET A 157 -2.10 0.09 8.73
C MET A 157 -2.71 1.05 9.75
N ALA A 158 -3.51 0.57 10.70
CA ALA A 158 -4.14 1.40 11.72
C ALA A 158 -3.11 2.16 12.56
N GLY A 159 -2.05 1.48 13.00
CA GLY A 159 -0.94 2.10 13.74
C GLY A 159 -0.20 3.17 12.93
N LYS A 160 0.00 2.94 11.63
CA LYS A 160 0.59 3.93 10.73
C LYS A 160 -0.30 5.15 10.53
N LEU A 161 -1.62 4.97 10.36
CA LEU A 161 -2.57 6.08 10.22
C LEU A 161 -2.65 6.91 11.48
N LYS A 162 -2.65 6.27 12.66
CA LYS A 162 -2.63 6.98 13.94
C LYS A 162 -1.38 7.85 14.07
N ARG A 163 -0.19 7.30 13.83
CA ARG A 163 1.05 8.09 13.84
C ARG A 163 1.01 9.23 12.82
N LEU A 164 0.50 8.97 11.60
CA LEU A 164 0.37 9.99 10.57
C LEU A 164 -0.55 11.14 11.03
N ALA A 165 -1.65 10.85 11.74
CA ALA A 165 -2.53 11.86 12.30
C ALA A 165 -1.80 12.68 13.39
N GLU A 166 -1.10 12.02 14.30
CA GLU A 166 -0.31 12.65 15.37
C GLU A 166 0.79 13.57 14.80
N GLU A 167 1.56 13.10 13.82
CA GLU A 167 2.61 13.86 13.12
C GLU A 167 2.06 15.10 12.41
N ASN A 168 0.80 15.05 11.98
CA ASN A 168 0.11 16.18 11.33
C ASN A 168 -0.72 17.03 12.31
N GLY A 169 -0.62 16.79 13.62
CA GLY A 169 -1.35 17.54 14.65
C GLY A 169 -2.86 17.33 14.66
N VAL A 170 -3.32 16.19 14.10
CA VAL A 170 -4.74 15.85 14.01
C VAL A 170 -5.13 14.93 15.17
N ALA A 171 -6.17 15.33 15.91
CA ALA A 171 -6.65 14.54 17.04
C ALA A 171 -7.31 13.23 16.58
N VAL A 172 -6.89 12.12 17.18
CA VAL A 172 -7.51 10.81 16.97
C VAL A 172 -8.57 10.60 18.05
N ARG A 173 -9.79 10.30 17.62
CA ARG A 173 -10.89 9.97 18.54
C ARG A 173 -10.80 8.52 19.00
N GLN A 174 -11.58 8.18 20.03
CA GLN A 174 -11.71 6.81 20.50
C GLN A 174 -12.28 5.90 19.41
N ASP A 175 -11.73 4.68 19.30
CA ASP A 175 -12.18 3.69 18.34
C ASP A 175 -13.63 3.25 18.60
N ILE A 176 -14.40 3.13 17.54
CA ILE A 176 -15.74 2.55 17.57
C ILE A 176 -15.60 1.06 17.24
N ARG A 177 -15.85 0.19 18.20
CA ARG A 177 -15.79 -1.26 18.02
C ARG A 177 -17.17 -1.82 17.72
N LEU A 178 -17.30 -2.48 16.56
CA LEU A 178 -18.52 -3.17 16.16
C LEU A 178 -18.40 -4.65 16.56
N ALA A 179 -18.49 -4.93 17.86
CA ALA A 179 -18.25 -6.26 18.42
C ALA A 179 -19.52 -6.97 18.91
N ASP A 180 -20.70 -6.47 18.55
CA ASP A 180 -21.99 -7.07 18.94
C ASP A 180 -22.09 -8.52 18.46
N ARG A 181 -22.39 -9.42 19.39
CA ARG A 181 -22.58 -10.86 19.12
C ARG A 181 -24.01 -11.28 19.50
N PRO A 182 -24.66 -12.19 18.72
CA PRO A 182 -24.22 -12.69 17.40
C PRO A 182 -24.18 -11.59 16.34
N LEU A 183 -23.28 -11.71 15.35
CA LEU A 183 -23.22 -10.77 14.25
C LEU A 183 -24.57 -10.77 13.50
N LYS A 184 -25.12 -9.59 13.20
CA LYS A 184 -26.44 -9.45 12.52
C LYS A 184 -26.53 -10.28 11.25
N ARG A 185 -25.44 -10.39 10.48
CA ARG A 185 -25.36 -11.19 9.23
C ARG A 185 -25.53 -12.70 9.46
N PHE A 186 -25.30 -13.18 10.68
CA PHE A 186 -25.38 -14.59 11.06
C PHE A 186 -26.51 -14.88 12.06
N SER A 187 -27.41 -13.92 12.31
CA SER A 187 -28.48 -14.06 13.30
C SER A 187 -29.40 -15.26 13.07
N LEU A 188 -29.54 -15.69 11.81
CA LEU A 188 -30.35 -16.86 11.41
C LEU A 188 -29.49 -18.07 11.02
N ARG A 189 -28.16 -18.00 11.20
CA ARG A 189 -27.19 -19.02 10.79
C ARG A 189 -26.08 -19.17 11.82
N PRO A 190 -26.40 -19.78 12.98
CA PRO A 190 -25.46 -19.90 14.10
C PRO A 190 -24.22 -20.75 13.75
N GLU A 191 -24.36 -21.70 12.81
CA GLU A 191 -23.24 -22.49 12.27
C GLU A 191 -22.19 -21.63 11.56
N LEU A 192 -22.64 -20.60 10.81
CA LEU A 192 -21.74 -19.65 10.16
C LEU A 192 -21.09 -18.69 11.17
N ASP A 193 -21.80 -18.29 12.21
CA ASP A 193 -21.22 -17.50 13.30
C ASP A 193 -20.15 -18.31 14.08
N HIS A 194 -20.41 -19.60 14.26
CA HIS A 194 -19.41 -20.51 14.85
C HIS A 194 -18.18 -20.65 13.95
N LEU A 195 -18.38 -20.89 12.66
CA LEU A 195 -17.29 -21.02 11.69
C LEU A 195 -16.42 -19.74 11.65
N GLU A 196 -17.05 -18.57 11.56
CA GLU A 196 -16.33 -17.28 11.58
C GLU A 196 -15.50 -17.09 12.85
N ARG A 197 -16.03 -17.54 14.01
CA ARG A 197 -15.30 -17.43 15.28
C ARG A 197 -14.16 -18.41 15.45
N THR A 198 -14.18 -19.56 14.78
CA THR A 198 -13.25 -20.68 15.06
C THR A 198 -12.29 -21.00 13.92
N MET A 199 -12.58 -20.55 12.68
CA MET A 199 -11.91 -20.97 11.45
C MET A 199 -10.38 -20.80 11.46
N PHE A 200 -9.84 -19.75 12.11
CA PHE A 200 -8.40 -19.48 12.19
C PHE A 200 -7.88 -19.48 13.63
N ARG A 201 -8.54 -20.25 14.51
CA ARG A 201 -8.16 -20.32 15.93
C ARG A 201 -7.83 -21.75 16.34
N TYR A 202 -6.80 -21.87 17.14
CA TYR A 202 -6.40 -23.16 17.74
C TYR A 202 -6.59 -23.07 19.26
N PRO A 203 -7.08 -24.14 19.93
CA PRO A 203 -7.52 -25.40 19.34
C PRO A 203 -8.86 -25.29 18.59
N TYR A 204 -8.97 -26.10 17.53
CA TYR A 204 -10.22 -26.20 16.76
C TYR A 204 -11.39 -26.61 17.65
N ARG A 205 -12.54 -25.96 17.48
CA ARG A 205 -13.78 -26.29 18.19
C ARG A 205 -14.84 -26.70 17.17
N PRO A 206 -15.24 -28.00 17.15
CA PRO A 206 -16.25 -28.45 16.21
C PRO A 206 -17.60 -27.78 16.49
N TRP A 207 -18.42 -27.70 15.47
CA TRP A 207 -19.82 -27.28 15.62
C TRP A 207 -20.61 -28.34 16.38
N GLY A 208 -21.27 -27.97 17.46
CA GLY A 208 -22.08 -28.87 18.30
C GLY A 208 -23.59 -28.69 18.12
N GLY A 209 -24.03 -27.87 17.17
CA GLY A 209 -25.43 -27.67 16.88
C GLY A 209 -26.02 -28.67 15.87
N PRO A 210 -27.31 -28.60 15.56
CA PRO A 210 -27.93 -29.45 14.55
C PRO A 210 -27.28 -29.21 13.17
N ALA A 211 -27.10 -30.28 12.41
CA ALA A 211 -26.78 -30.21 10.99
C ALA A 211 -28.11 -30.03 10.23
N GLU A 212 -28.29 -28.88 9.60
CA GLU A 212 -29.37 -28.66 8.61
C GLU A 212 -28.91 -29.02 7.20
#